data_78ed5c53e269334374a5b22e1519502f
#
_entry.id   78ed5c53e269334374a5b22e1519502f
#
_cell.length_a   1.000
_cell.length_b   1.000
_cell.length_c   1.000
_cell.angle_alpha   90.00
_cell.angle_beta   90.00
_cell.angle_gamma   90.00
#
_symmetry.space_group_name_H-M   'P 1'
#
loop_
_entity.id
_entity.type
_entity.pdbx_description
1 polymer ?
#
loop_
_entity_poly.entity_id
_entity_poly.type
_entity_poly.pdbx_seq_one_letter_code
_entity_poly.pdbx_strand_id
1 'polypeptide(L)'
;MPLWGTDGDTATNKPKWLPDDANSPYDKTKVFANQSGWVQRAGTAASGNDNTSAQEEVLVAIGNLAGSTAALGLKHPTMTNWRLVTSADHGDSNNIVFEITYDEQVTYTAGSPATFLLTASAGGNVTATVTHIDGTAIADGAIGNTLRFTATSGAAGTFTLADDVAMGNRGDLSDTVSGTALEAASGLLSSAVKSAIGVAVITIS
;
A
#
# COMPACT_ATOMS: atom_id res chain seq x y z
N MET A 1 -11.83 -27.65 14.24
CA MET A 1 -13.06 -27.04 13.76
C MET A 1 -13.19 -27.37 12.29
N PRO A 2 -14.34 -27.81 11.78
CA PRO A 2 -14.50 -27.96 10.34
C PRO A 2 -14.28 -26.59 9.69
N LEU A 3 -13.32 -26.50 8.78
CA LEU A 3 -13.04 -25.32 7.98
C LEU A 3 -14.10 -25.24 6.88
N TRP A 4 -15.18 -24.55 7.14
CA TRP A 4 -16.22 -24.28 6.15
C TRP A 4 -15.61 -23.48 5.00
N GLY A 5 -15.87 -23.94 3.77
CA GLY A 5 -15.48 -23.23 2.57
C GLY A 5 -13.97 -23.10 2.36
N THR A 6 -13.18 -24.12 2.71
CA THR A 6 -11.75 -24.20 2.37
C THR A 6 -11.56 -24.22 0.85
N ASP A 7 -10.35 -23.96 0.37
CA ASP A 7 -10.02 -24.01 -1.07
C ASP A 7 -10.40 -25.33 -1.74
N GLY A 8 -10.40 -26.43 -0.96
CA GLY A 8 -10.81 -27.77 -1.42
C GLY A 8 -12.30 -28.03 -1.31
N ASP A 9 -13.10 -27.07 -0.82
CA ASP A 9 -14.54 -27.28 -0.65
C ASP A 9 -15.28 -27.03 -1.96
N THR A 10 -16.41 -27.73 -2.13
CA THR A 10 -17.20 -27.61 -3.35
C THR A 10 -17.90 -26.24 -3.43
N ALA A 11 -18.11 -25.76 -4.65
CA ALA A 11 -18.83 -24.52 -4.92
C ALA A 11 -20.24 -24.47 -4.27
N THR A 12 -20.81 -25.65 -3.97
CA THR A 12 -22.12 -25.76 -3.32
C THR A 12 -22.14 -25.23 -1.89
N ASN A 13 -21.00 -25.32 -1.19
CA ASN A 13 -20.84 -24.90 0.21
C ASN A 13 -20.37 -23.45 0.34
N LYS A 14 -20.09 -22.79 -0.77
CA LYS A 14 -19.62 -21.40 -0.83
C LYS A 14 -20.76 -20.43 -1.17
N PRO A 15 -20.60 -19.12 -0.91
CA PRO A 15 -21.66 -18.15 -1.16
C PRO A 15 -22.18 -18.19 -2.60
N LYS A 16 -23.48 -18.41 -2.77
CA LYS A 16 -24.13 -18.60 -4.09
C LYS A 16 -24.10 -17.33 -4.96
N TRP A 17 -23.99 -16.19 -4.34
CA TRP A 17 -23.95 -14.89 -5.04
C TRP A 17 -22.57 -14.54 -5.61
N LEU A 18 -21.52 -15.27 -5.23
CA LEU A 18 -20.21 -15.13 -5.84
C LEU A 18 -20.16 -15.79 -7.21
N PRO A 19 -19.48 -15.19 -8.20
CA PRO A 19 -19.32 -15.81 -9.51
C PRO A 19 -18.57 -17.13 -9.41
N ASP A 20 -18.81 -18.01 -10.37
CA ASP A 20 -18.10 -19.28 -10.57
C ASP A 20 -17.25 -19.15 -11.84
N ASP A 21 -16.33 -18.23 -11.82
CA ASP A 21 -15.48 -17.88 -12.95
C ASP A 21 -14.07 -17.58 -12.44
N ALA A 22 -13.12 -18.43 -12.84
CA ALA A 22 -11.71 -18.30 -12.45
C ALA A 22 -11.05 -16.97 -12.89
N ASN A 23 -11.65 -16.25 -13.84
CA ASN A 23 -11.18 -14.94 -14.25
C ASN A 23 -11.83 -13.80 -13.45
N SER A 24 -12.83 -14.11 -12.63
CA SER A 24 -13.42 -13.12 -11.74
C SER A 24 -12.53 -12.92 -10.51
N PRO A 25 -12.27 -11.66 -10.11
CA PRO A 25 -11.52 -11.39 -8.89
C PRO A 25 -12.21 -11.91 -7.62
N TYR A 26 -13.48 -12.26 -7.70
CA TYR A 26 -14.29 -12.81 -6.59
C TYR A 26 -14.82 -14.22 -6.88
N ASP A 27 -14.03 -14.99 -7.61
CA ASP A 27 -14.36 -16.39 -7.88
C ASP A 27 -14.60 -17.16 -6.57
N LYS A 28 -15.79 -17.72 -6.42
CA LYS A 28 -16.16 -18.50 -5.24
C LYS A 28 -15.25 -19.72 -5.00
N THR A 29 -14.54 -20.22 -6.03
CA THR A 29 -13.57 -21.32 -5.86
C THR A 29 -12.36 -20.92 -5.03
N LYS A 30 -12.05 -19.62 -4.92
CA LYS A 30 -10.93 -19.05 -4.19
C LYS A 30 -11.28 -18.44 -2.84
N VAL A 31 -12.58 -18.46 -2.50
CA VAL A 31 -13.10 -17.93 -1.25
C VAL A 31 -13.23 -19.01 -0.20
N PHE A 32 -12.87 -18.72 1.03
CA PHE A 32 -13.00 -19.63 2.17
C PHE A 32 -13.48 -18.88 3.42
N ALA A 33 -13.93 -19.60 4.43
CA ALA A 33 -14.41 -19.03 5.67
C ALA A 33 -13.32 -19.04 6.74
N ASN A 34 -13.15 -17.90 7.43
CA ASN A 34 -12.33 -17.79 8.63
C ASN A 34 -13.10 -17.06 9.75
N GLN A 35 -12.40 -16.65 10.82
CA GLN A 35 -13.03 -15.93 11.94
C GLN A 35 -13.57 -14.54 11.56
N SER A 36 -13.10 -13.96 10.47
CA SER A 36 -13.56 -12.65 9.99
C SER A 36 -14.82 -12.75 9.11
N GLY A 37 -15.11 -13.92 8.56
CA GLY A 37 -16.21 -14.16 7.64
C GLY A 37 -15.77 -14.92 6.40
N TRP A 38 -16.31 -14.56 5.23
CA TRP A 38 -15.86 -15.07 3.95
C TRP A 38 -14.73 -14.19 3.42
N VAL A 39 -13.59 -14.83 3.14
CA VAL A 39 -12.35 -14.14 2.78
C VAL A 39 -11.76 -14.71 1.50
N GLN A 40 -11.00 -13.87 0.79
CA GLN A 40 -10.19 -14.25 -0.36
C GLN A 40 -8.71 -14.14 0.00
N ARG A 41 -7.90 -15.11 -0.43
CA ARG A 41 -6.45 -15.08 -0.25
C ARG A 41 -5.76 -14.33 -1.38
N ALA A 42 -4.66 -13.69 -1.04
CA ALA A 42 -3.72 -13.15 -1.99
C ALA A 42 -2.91 -14.28 -2.70
N GLY A 43 -2.11 -13.90 -3.68
CA GLY A 43 -1.21 -14.82 -4.38
C GLY A 43 -1.88 -15.60 -5.52
N THR A 44 -3.07 -15.21 -5.95
CA THR A 44 -3.76 -15.78 -7.12
C THR A 44 -4.05 -14.69 -8.14
N ALA A 45 -4.11 -15.04 -9.42
CA ALA A 45 -4.51 -14.09 -10.46
C ALA A 45 -5.90 -13.48 -10.20
N ALA A 46 -6.81 -14.26 -9.59
CA ALA A 46 -8.14 -13.80 -9.23
C ALA A 46 -8.14 -12.74 -8.11
N SER A 47 -7.15 -12.75 -7.20
CA SER A 47 -7.05 -11.76 -6.13
C SER A 47 -6.50 -10.41 -6.61
N GLY A 48 -5.76 -10.40 -7.72
CA GLY A 48 -5.06 -9.22 -8.21
C GLY A 48 -3.84 -8.84 -7.37
N ASN A 49 -3.38 -9.70 -6.46
CA ASN A 49 -2.24 -9.47 -5.59
C ASN A 49 -1.29 -10.67 -5.65
N ASP A 50 -0.04 -10.45 -6.02
CA ASP A 50 0.98 -11.49 -6.20
C ASP A 50 1.72 -11.87 -4.91
N ASN A 51 1.56 -11.10 -3.84
CA ASN A 51 2.16 -11.38 -2.56
C ASN A 51 1.33 -12.37 -1.75
N THR A 52 1.75 -13.64 -1.73
CA THR A 52 1.08 -14.72 -0.98
C THR A 52 1.01 -14.48 0.53
N SER A 53 1.78 -13.53 1.05
CA SER A 53 1.80 -13.15 2.47
C SER A 53 0.95 -11.91 2.78
N ALA A 54 0.30 -11.32 1.77
CA ALA A 54 -0.61 -10.20 1.99
C ALA A 54 -1.82 -10.62 2.84
N GLN A 55 -2.39 -9.66 3.55
CA GLN A 55 -3.57 -9.91 4.39
C GLN A 55 -4.77 -10.32 3.51
N GLU A 56 -5.52 -11.30 3.98
CA GLU A 56 -6.73 -11.78 3.31
C GLU A 56 -7.80 -10.67 3.19
N GLU A 57 -8.45 -10.58 2.04
CA GLU A 57 -9.57 -9.67 1.83
C GLU A 57 -10.86 -10.24 2.42
N VAL A 58 -11.52 -9.49 3.29
CA VAL A 58 -12.82 -9.86 3.84
C VAL A 58 -13.93 -9.44 2.87
N LEU A 59 -14.54 -10.40 2.19
CA LEU A 59 -15.64 -10.17 1.25
C LEU A 59 -16.99 -10.00 1.95
N VAL A 60 -17.22 -10.79 3.00
CA VAL A 60 -18.42 -10.71 3.85
C VAL A 60 -18.01 -10.84 5.29
N ALA A 61 -18.06 -9.75 6.02
CA ALA A 61 -17.82 -9.75 7.47
C ALA A 61 -19.05 -10.29 8.21
N ILE A 62 -18.79 -11.11 9.23
CA ILE A 62 -19.82 -11.52 10.18
C ILE A 62 -19.75 -10.55 11.35
N GLY A 63 -20.83 -9.82 11.60
CA GLY A 63 -20.89 -8.82 12.67
C GLY A 63 -20.49 -9.42 14.02
N ASN A 64 -19.68 -8.68 14.77
CA ASN A 64 -19.12 -9.07 16.08
C ASN A 64 -18.08 -10.21 16.08
N LEU A 65 -17.60 -10.65 14.94
CA LEU A 65 -16.43 -11.51 14.90
C LEU A 65 -15.14 -10.69 14.99
N ALA A 66 -14.17 -11.19 15.76
CA ALA A 66 -12.85 -10.59 15.84
C ALA A 66 -12.17 -10.61 14.43
N GLY A 67 -11.62 -9.49 14.02
CA GLY A 67 -10.92 -9.37 12.74
C GLY A 67 -11.79 -8.95 11.54
N SER A 68 -13.09 -8.68 11.74
CA SER A 68 -13.97 -8.16 10.68
C SER A 68 -13.73 -6.67 10.38
N THR A 69 -12.49 -6.28 10.24
CA THR A 69 -12.11 -4.92 9.82
C THR A 69 -12.16 -4.86 8.30
N ALA A 70 -12.79 -3.81 7.76
CA ALA A 70 -12.70 -3.50 6.34
C ALA A 70 -11.25 -3.16 6.00
N ALA A 71 -10.51 -4.12 5.48
CA ALA A 71 -9.23 -3.85 4.83
C ALA A 71 -9.50 -3.29 3.42
N LEU A 72 -8.57 -2.48 2.92
CA LEU A 72 -8.50 -2.24 1.48
C LEU A 72 -8.38 -3.60 0.80
N GLY A 73 -9.13 -3.80 -0.28
CA GLY A 73 -9.17 -5.10 -0.96
C GLY A 73 -7.82 -5.49 -1.54
N LEU A 74 -7.64 -6.78 -1.81
CA LEU A 74 -6.41 -7.33 -2.43
C LEU A 74 -6.12 -6.80 -3.84
N LYS A 75 -7.05 -6.07 -4.43
CA LYS A 75 -6.97 -5.61 -5.82
C LYS A 75 -6.05 -4.42 -6.06
N HIS A 76 -5.69 -3.73 -5.00
CA HIS A 76 -4.94 -2.47 -5.11
C HIS A 76 -3.82 -2.43 -4.09
N PRO A 77 -2.63 -2.01 -4.50
CA PRO A 77 -1.50 -1.86 -3.59
C PRO A 77 -1.88 -1.04 -2.36
N THR A 78 -1.63 -1.58 -1.19
CA THR A 78 -1.92 -0.97 0.11
C THR A 78 -0.64 -0.67 0.85
N MET A 79 -0.49 0.53 1.40
CA MET A 79 0.66 0.89 2.22
C MET A 79 0.61 0.11 3.54
N THR A 80 1.68 -0.62 3.84
CA THR A 80 1.78 -1.48 5.03
C THR A 80 2.85 -1.04 6.01
N ASN A 81 3.84 -0.27 5.56
CA ASN A 81 4.92 0.18 6.42
C ASN A 81 5.49 1.53 5.98
N TRP A 82 5.99 2.29 6.95
CA TRP A 82 6.78 3.50 6.75
C TRP A 82 8.05 3.42 7.58
N ARG A 83 9.17 3.85 6.98
CA ARG A 83 10.46 3.86 7.65
C ARG A 83 11.26 5.10 7.30
N LEU A 84 11.78 5.80 8.31
CA LEU A 84 12.79 6.82 8.11
C LEU A 84 14.15 6.15 7.86
N VAL A 85 14.78 6.43 6.72
CA VAL A 85 16.07 5.82 6.34
C VAL A 85 17.24 6.58 6.98
N THR A 86 17.07 7.87 7.20
CA THR A 86 18.01 8.74 7.89
C THR A 86 17.56 8.95 9.33
N SER A 87 18.42 9.47 10.21
CA SER A 87 18.00 9.75 11.60
C SER A 87 16.88 10.80 11.64
N ALA A 88 16.08 10.79 12.70
CA ALA A 88 14.95 11.70 12.85
C ALA A 88 15.36 13.17 13.03
N ASP A 89 16.62 13.41 13.37
CA ASP A 89 17.21 14.75 13.50
C ASP A 89 18.43 14.87 12.56
N HIS A 90 18.34 15.79 11.61
CA HIS A 90 19.34 16.07 10.59
C HIS A 90 19.84 17.51 10.72
N GLY A 91 21.05 17.76 10.32
CA GLY A 91 21.54 19.13 10.14
C GLY A 91 20.93 19.80 8.88
N ASP A 92 21.05 21.10 8.79
CA ASP A 92 20.58 21.88 7.64
C ASP A 92 21.11 21.32 6.32
N SER A 93 20.28 21.41 5.27
CA SER A 93 20.59 20.97 3.91
C SER A 93 20.82 19.46 3.74
N ASN A 94 20.56 18.66 4.75
CA ASN A 94 20.62 17.20 4.62
C ASN A 94 19.39 16.63 3.89
N ASN A 95 19.59 15.52 3.22
CA ASN A 95 18.51 14.82 2.59
C ASN A 95 17.60 14.14 3.63
N ILE A 96 16.31 14.38 3.49
CA ILE A 96 15.25 13.66 4.20
C ILE A 96 14.92 12.42 3.35
N VAL A 97 15.17 11.24 3.89
CA VAL A 97 14.94 9.99 3.16
C VAL A 97 14.03 9.08 3.96
N PHE A 98 12.91 8.69 3.36
CA PHE A 98 11.99 7.72 3.95
C PHE A 98 11.53 6.70 2.91
N GLU A 99 11.04 5.58 3.39
CA GLU A 99 10.51 4.50 2.57
C GLU A 99 9.08 4.19 2.96
N ILE A 100 8.27 3.88 1.95
CA ILE A 100 6.92 3.35 2.10
C ILE A 100 6.90 1.99 1.42
N THR A 101 6.40 0.97 2.13
CA THR A 101 6.27 -0.39 1.61
C THR A 101 4.80 -0.69 1.35
N TYR A 102 4.52 -1.27 0.20
CA TYR A 102 3.23 -1.80 -0.21
C TYR A 102 3.12 -3.30 0.09
N ASP A 103 1.92 -3.80 0.19
CA ASP A 103 1.62 -5.24 0.36
C ASP A 103 1.83 -6.06 -0.91
N GLU A 104 1.99 -5.40 -2.07
CA GLU A 104 2.27 -6.00 -3.36
C GLU A 104 3.22 -5.17 -4.20
N GLN A 105 3.63 -5.68 -5.36
CA GLN A 105 4.57 -4.99 -6.24
C GLN A 105 3.88 -3.88 -7.05
N VAL A 106 4.60 -2.78 -7.20
CA VAL A 106 4.26 -1.69 -8.09
C VAL A 106 5.32 -1.57 -9.20
N THR A 107 4.90 -1.17 -10.36
CA THR A 107 5.77 -0.91 -11.52
C THR A 107 5.87 0.60 -11.74
N TYR A 108 7.08 1.11 -11.90
CA TYR A 108 7.32 2.49 -12.28
C TYR A 108 7.43 2.62 -13.79
N THR A 109 6.69 3.57 -14.37
CA THR A 109 6.83 3.98 -15.77
C THR A 109 7.51 5.33 -15.83
N ALA A 110 8.52 5.50 -16.67
CA ALA A 110 9.25 6.75 -16.79
C ALA A 110 8.33 7.92 -17.20
N GLY A 111 8.36 8.97 -16.38
CA GLY A 111 7.51 10.15 -16.54
C GLY A 111 7.86 11.18 -15.47
N SER A 112 6.87 11.65 -14.74
CA SER A 112 7.04 12.52 -13.59
C SER A 112 7.06 11.70 -12.32
N PRO A 113 8.21 11.53 -11.64
CA PRO A 113 8.30 10.67 -10.46
C PRO A 113 7.28 11.03 -9.38
N ALA A 114 6.73 10.01 -8.72
CA ALA A 114 5.76 10.17 -7.64
C ALA A 114 6.34 11.02 -6.49
N THR A 115 5.49 11.84 -5.86
CA THR A 115 5.92 12.81 -4.84
C THR A 115 5.01 12.83 -3.63
N PHE A 116 5.57 13.25 -2.48
CA PHE A 116 4.81 13.66 -1.31
C PHE A 116 5.24 15.04 -0.84
N LEU A 117 4.27 15.89 -0.47
CA LEU A 117 4.54 17.19 0.13
C LEU A 117 4.77 17.02 1.64
N LEU A 118 5.93 17.46 2.10
CA LEU A 118 6.26 17.62 3.50
C LEU A 118 5.96 19.05 3.92
N THR A 119 5.12 19.22 4.92
CA THR A 119 4.79 20.53 5.51
C THR A 119 5.84 20.88 6.55
N ALA A 120 6.47 22.03 6.41
CA ALA A 120 7.50 22.51 7.31
C ALA A 120 6.95 23.46 8.36
N SER A 121 7.50 23.41 9.58
CA SER A 121 7.21 24.39 10.63
C SER A 121 7.90 25.74 10.37
N ALA A 122 9.00 25.74 9.61
CA ALA A 122 9.77 26.91 9.20
C ALA A 122 10.48 26.63 7.86
N GLY A 123 10.94 27.64 7.17
CA GLY A 123 11.77 27.52 5.96
C GLY A 123 11.04 27.09 4.68
N GLY A 124 9.73 26.87 4.73
CA GLY A 124 8.93 26.46 3.57
C GLY A 124 8.79 24.94 3.40
N ASN A 125 7.70 24.54 2.78
CA ASN A 125 7.43 23.12 2.50
C ASN A 125 8.43 22.54 1.50
N VAL A 126 8.72 21.26 1.60
CA VAL A 126 9.58 20.53 0.65
C VAL A 126 8.82 19.36 0.03
N THR A 127 9.17 19.03 -1.20
CA THR A 127 8.59 17.90 -1.93
C THR A 127 9.58 16.76 -1.92
N ALA A 128 9.18 15.64 -1.34
CA ALA A 128 9.92 14.39 -1.43
C ALA A 128 9.54 13.67 -2.73
N THR A 129 10.54 13.27 -3.48
CA THR A 129 10.38 12.61 -4.78
C THR A 129 10.85 11.17 -4.68
N VAL A 130 10.15 10.23 -5.30
CA VAL A 130 10.60 8.84 -5.36
C VAL A 130 11.91 8.74 -6.17
N THR A 131 12.89 8.05 -5.61
CA THR A 131 14.23 7.92 -6.19
C THR A 131 14.69 6.47 -6.34
N HIS A 132 14.13 5.55 -5.57
CA HIS A 132 14.50 4.13 -5.62
C HIS A 132 13.27 3.25 -5.44
N ILE A 133 13.34 2.06 -6.02
CA ILE A 133 12.43 0.93 -5.77
C ILE A 133 13.28 -0.24 -5.29
N ASP A 134 12.92 -0.84 -4.15
CA ASP A 134 13.67 -1.94 -3.50
C ASP A 134 15.18 -1.67 -3.39
N GLY A 135 15.53 -0.43 -3.06
CA GLY A 135 16.93 -0.01 -2.91
C GLY A 135 17.68 0.27 -4.22
N THR A 136 17.07 0.02 -5.38
CA THR A 136 17.65 0.31 -6.69
C THR A 136 17.13 1.64 -7.22
N ALA A 137 17.99 2.46 -7.83
CA ALA A 137 17.57 3.72 -8.45
C ALA A 137 16.45 3.47 -9.47
N ILE A 138 15.40 4.31 -9.46
CA ILE A 138 14.26 4.12 -10.35
C ILE A 138 14.68 4.23 -11.82
N ALA A 139 14.15 3.33 -12.63
CA ALA A 139 14.28 3.32 -14.08
C ALA A 139 12.94 2.88 -14.67
N ASP A 140 12.74 3.15 -15.96
CA ASP A 140 11.53 2.69 -16.65
C ASP A 140 11.38 1.17 -16.54
N GLY A 141 10.18 0.71 -16.16
CA GLY A 141 9.89 -0.70 -15.91
C GLY A 141 10.43 -1.26 -14.59
N ALA A 142 10.97 -0.42 -13.70
CA ALA A 142 11.40 -0.90 -12.38
C ALA A 142 10.20 -1.41 -11.56
N ILE A 143 10.37 -2.58 -10.95
CA ILE A 143 9.33 -3.29 -10.18
C ILE A 143 9.82 -3.52 -8.76
N GLY A 144 8.95 -3.34 -7.78
CA GLY A 144 9.23 -3.63 -6.37
C GLY A 144 8.09 -3.18 -5.48
N ASN A 145 8.19 -3.43 -4.20
CA ASN A 145 7.16 -3.07 -3.24
C ASN A 145 7.56 -1.96 -2.26
N THR A 146 8.82 -1.55 -2.24
CA THR A 146 9.32 -0.52 -1.33
C THR A 146 9.81 0.69 -2.13
N LEU A 147 9.12 1.81 -1.98
CA LEU A 147 9.44 3.07 -2.63
C LEU A 147 10.23 3.97 -1.66
N ARG A 148 11.41 4.44 -2.08
CA ARG A 148 12.21 5.41 -1.33
C ARG A 148 11.96 6.81 -1.87
N PHE A 149 11.59 7.71 -0.99
CA PHE A 149 11.39 9.13 -1.25
C PHE A 149 12.53 9.95 -0.67
N THR A 150 12.99 10.94 -1.43
CA THR A 150 14.06 11.85 -1.00
C THR A 150 13.61 13.30 -1.19
N ALA A 151 13.82 14.11 -0.16
CA ALA A 151 13.69 15.55 -0.19
C ALA A 151 14.98 16.19 0.36
N THR A 152 15.26 17.43 -0.02
CA THR A 152 16.36 18.20 0.54
C THR A 152 15.77 19.42 1.26
N SER A 153 16.08 19.57 2.54
CA SER A 153 15.75 20.75 3.32
C SER A 153 16.87 21.78 3.20
N GLY A 154 16.50 23.05 2.98
CA GLY A 154 17.43 24.17 3.00
C GLY A 154 17.46 24.92 4.33
N ALA A 155 16.68 24.49 5.32
CA ALA A 155 16.57 25.16 6.62
C ALA A 155 16.20 24.17 7.72
N ALA A 156 16.58 24.50 8.96
CA ALA A 156 16.15 23.77 10.15
C ALA A 156 14.63 23.89 10.34
N GLY A 157 14.03 22.84 10.86
CA GLY A 157 12.59 22.82 11.12
C GLY A 157 12.05 21.44 11.31
N THR A 158 10.77 21.36 11.62
CA THR A 158 10.03 20.12 11.72
C THR A 158 9.26 19.90 10.43
N PHE A 159 9.40 18.71 9.86
CA PHE A 159 8.73 18.30 8.61
C PHE A 159 7.73 17.20 8.90
N THR A 160 6.52 17.37 8.39
CA THR A 160 5.44 16.40 8.56
C THR A 160 4.78 16.08 7.23
N LEU A 161 4.35 14.84 7.09
CA LEU A 161 3.33 14.48 6.11
C LEU A 161 1.97 14.81 6.74
N ALA A 162 1.28 15.82 6.23
CA ALA A 162 -0.02 16.24 6.73
C ALA A 162 -1.06 15.09 6.64
N ASP A 163 -2.20 15.24 7.33
CA ASP A 163 -3.31 14.32 7.13
C ASP A 163 -3.91 14.52 5.74
N ASP A 164 -4.36 13.42 5.16
CA ASP A 164 -4.96 13.38 3.82
C ASP A 164 -4.04 13.88 2.70
N VAL A 165 -2.71 13.81 2.90
CA VAL A 165 -1.78 14.14 1.82
C VAL A 165 -1.81 13.04 0.76
N ALA A 166 -2.12 13.42 -0.47
CA ALA A 166 -2.11 12.52 -1.61
C ALA A 166 -0.73 12.51 -2.29
N MET A 167 -0.34 11.33 -2.77
CA MET A 167 0.81 11.19 -3.65
C MET A 167 0.58 11.96 -4.95
N GLY A 168 1.47 12.89 -5.26
CA GLY A 168 1.53 13.55 -6.56
C GLY A 168 2.12 12.61 -7.61
N ASN A 169 1.74 12.78 -8.89
CA ASN A 169 2.25 11.99 -10.02
C ASN A 169 2.13 10.45 -9.84
N ARG A 170 1.15 9.98 -9.07
CA ARG A 170 0.96 8.55 -8.82
C ARG A 170 0.65 7.74 -10.09
N GLY A 171 0.24 8.40 -11.18
CA GLY A 171 -0.06 7.75 -12.46
C GLY A 171 1.15 7.11 -13.13
N ASP A 172 2.37 7.47 -12.73
CA ASP A 172 3.60 6.84 -13.19
C ASP A 172 3.94 5.58 -12.38
N LEU A 173 3.14 5.26 -11.37
CA LEU A 173 3.13 3.98 -10.68
C LEU A 173 1.89 3.19 -11.07
N SER A 174 2.05 1.92 -11.35
CA SER A 174 0.95 1.00 -11.62
C SER A 174 1.04 -0.23 -10.73
N ASP A 175 -0.08 -0.83 -10.45
CA ASP A 175 -0.14 -2.18 -9.90
C ASP A 175 0.47 -3.13 -10.93
N THR A 176 1.45 -3.92 -10.50
CA THR A 176 2.18 -4.83 -11.40
C THR A 176 1.29 -5.93 -11.97
N VAL A 177 0.31 -6.39 -11.22
CA VAL A 177 -0.58 -7.49 -11.63
C VAL A 177 -1.63 -7.02 -12.63
N SER A 178 -2.32 -5.92 -12.33
CA SER A 178 -3.38 -5.41 -13.20
C SER A 178 -2.86 -4.51 -14.32
N GLY A 179 -1.67 -3.94 -14.17
CA GLY A 179 -1.12 -2.93 -15.08
C GLY A 179 -1.86 -1.59 -15.05
N THR A 180 -2.79 -1.40 -14.11
CA THR A 180 -3.54 -0.15 -13.97
C THR A 180 -2.78 0.86 -13.12
N ALA A 181 -2.94 2.16 -13.42
CA ALA A 181 -2.35 3.22 -12.61
C ALA A 181 -2.78 3.10 -11.14
N LEU A 182 -1.86 3.44 -10.24
CA LEU A 182 -2.09 3.35 -8.80
C LEU A 182 -3.35 4.13 -8.40
N GLU A 183 -4.26 3.47 -7.71
CA GLU A 183 -5.53 4.05 -7.26
C GLU A 183 -5.31 5.22 -6.29
N ALA A 184 -6.28 6.12 -6.23
CA ALA A 184 -6.19 7.28 -5.35
C ALA A 184 -6.00 6.88 -3.88
N ALA A 185 -6.71 5.84 -3.44
CA ALA A 185 -6.61 5.32 -2.07
C ALA A 185 -5.22 4.74 -1.78
N SER A 186 -4.59 4.08 -2.75
CA SER A 186 -3.23 3.51 -2.63
C SER A 186 -2.14 4.57 -2.49
N GLY A 187 -2.39 5.80 -2.91
CA GLY A 187 -1.49 6.94 -2.78
C GLY A 187 -1.88 7.94 -1.69
N LEU A 188 -2.91 7.66 -0.88
CA LEU A 188 -3.42 8.59 0.12
C LEU A 188 -2.89 8.26 1.52
N LEU A 189 -2.15 9.18 2.13
CA LEU A 189 -1.74 9.13 3.54
C LEU A 189 -2.81 9.77 4.43
N SER A 190 -3.94 9.09 4.61
CA SER A 190 -4.95 9.50 5.58
C SER A 190 -4.43 9.39 7.01
N SER A 191 -5.07 10.04 7.97
CA SER A 191 -4.70 9.93 9.39
C SER A 191 -4.72 8.47 9.88
N ALA A 192 -5.68 7.67 9.41
CA ALA A 192 -5.78 6.25 9.72
C ALA A 192 -4.60 5.44 9.14
N VAL A 193 -4.27 5.66 7.86
CA VAL A 193 -3.13 5.00 7.20
C VAL A 193 -1.82 5.39 7.90
N LYS A 194 -1.56 6.67 8.14
CA LYS A 194 -0.35 7.13 8.84
C LYS A 194 -0.19 6.51 10.22
N SER A 195 -1.29 6.41 10.97
CA SER A 195 -1.29 5.75 12.28
C SER A 195 -0.98 4.26 12.16
N ALA A 196 -1.55 3.58 11.17
CA ALA A 196 -1.36 2.15 10.96
C ALA A 196 0.08 1.80 10.55
N ILE A 197 0.70 2.61 9.67
CA ILE A 197 2.07 2.37 9.16
C ILE A 197 3.16 3.10 9.96
N GLY A 198 2.80 3.86 11.00
CA GLY A 198 3.73 4.46 11.94
C GLY A 198 4.51 5.67 11.43
N VAL A 199 3.89 6.52 10.61
CA VAL A 199 4.54 7.74 10.07
C VAL A 199 4.96 8.67 11.22
N ALA A 200 6.24 9.03 11.24
CA ALA A 200 6.83 9.89 12.25
C ALA A 200 7.09 11.32 11.72
N VAL A 201 7.20 12.26 12.65
CA VAL A 201 7.67 13.63 12.40
C VAL A 201 9.19 13.60 12.22
N ILE A 202 9.70 14.36 11.26
CA ILE A 202 11.13 14.49 10.96
C ILE A 202 11.59 15.86 11.45
N THR A 203 12.63 15.90 12.27
CA THR A 203 13.23 17.15 12.76
C THR A 203 14.59 17.38 12.10
N ILE A 204 14.81 18.57 11.59
CA ILE A 204 16.10 19.06 11.06
C ILE A 204 16.57 20.19 11.99
N SER A 205 17.74 20.05 12.55
CA SER A 205 18.35 21.03 13.46
C SER A 205 19.49 21.81 12.81
#